data_f049664785edecc3d93c8a4d6c0dac12
#
_entry.id   f049664785edecc3d93c8a4d6c0dac12
#
_cell.length_a   1.000
_cell.length_b   1.000
_cell.length_c   1.000
_cell.angle_alpha   90.00
_cell.angle_beta   90.00
_cell.angle_gamma   90.00
#
_symmetry.space_group_name_H-M   'P 1'
#
loop_
_entity.id
_entity.type
_entity.pdbx_description
1 polymer ?
#
loop_
_entity_poly.entity_id
_entity_poly.type
_entity_poly.pdbx_seq_one_letter_code
_entity_poly.pdbx_strand_id
1 'polypeptide(L)'
;MSRLAIITARGGSKRIPKKNIRDFCGKPILAYSIEAALSSGLFDHVMVSTDDTEIVEIAKKYGAEVPFFRSEATSGDFATTNDVLAEVLAEYEKRGMHFDVACCIYPTAPFVTAEKLKAAVEQLEASDADTLIPVVSFSYPPQRAMVVEQERLVFKYPEYLDSRSQDLQPHYHDVGQFYVFRTDRFAVNKKLMVGNILPLIVSELEVQDIDNLTDWKIAEMKYRLMAEEK
;
A
#
# COMPACT_ATOMS: atom_id res chain seq x y z
N MET A 1 -18.61 -1.10 -13.54
CA MET A 1 -18.17 -0.40 -12.31
C MET A 1 -17.05 0.55 -12.67
N SER A 2 -17.14 1.78 -12.22
CA SER A 2 -16.07 2.79 -12.40
C SER A 2 -14.98 2.60 -11.35
N ARG A 3 -13.71 2.73 -11.75
CA ARG A 3 -12.55 2.41 -10.87
C ARG A 3 -11.50 3.50 -10.93
N LEU A 4 -10.97 3.87 -9.76
CA LEU A 4 -9.92 4.88 -9.59
C LEU A 4 -8.68 4.28 -8.90
N ALA A 5 -7.49 4.46 -9.49
CA ALA A 5 -6.24 4.25 -8.79
C ALA A 5 -5.72 5.57 -8.20
N ILE A 6 -5.40 5.57 -6.91
CA ILE A 6 -4.89 6.73 -6.16
C ILE A 6 -3.50 6.40 -5.63
N ILE A 7 -2.47 7.04 -6.15
CA ILE A 7 -1.09 6.86 -5.67
C ILE A 7 -0.75 8.05 -4.76
N THR A 8 -0.48 7.78 -3.47
CA THR A 8 -0.36 8.82 -2.44
C THR A 8 1.11 9.24 -2.23
N ALA A 9 1.62 10.18 -3.02
CA ALA A 9 3.02 10.58 -3.03
C ALA A 9 3.25 12.02 -2.55
N ARG A 10 3.52 12.24 -1.26
CA ARG A 10 3.86 13.57 -0.73
C ARG A 10 5.35 13.90 -0.95
N GLY A 11 5.68 15.21 -1.04
CA GLY A 11 7.06 15.70 -1.20
C GLY A 11 7.93 15.57 0.06
N GLY A 12 7.32 15.64 1.25
CA GLY A 12 7.99 15.77 2.55
C GLY A 12 8.62 14.51 3.15
N SER A 13 9.38 13.72 2.39
CA SER A 13 10.06 12.52 2.92
C SER A 13 11.28 12.87 3.76
N LYS A 14 11.23 12.63 5.10
CA LYS A 14 12.28 13.02 6.05
C LYS A 14 13.40 11.98 6.21
N ARG A 15 13.07 10.69 6.32
CA ARG A 15 14.04 9.60 6.56
C ARG A 15 14.89 9.26 5.34
N ILE A 16 14.29 9.34 4.16
CA ILE A 16 14.97 9.19 2.87
C ILE A 16 14.58 10.43 2.04
N PRO A 17 15.49 11.39 1.80
CA PRO A 17 15.19 12.57 1.01
C PRO A 17 14.67 12.20 -0.38
N LYS A 18 13.58 12.86 -0.81
CA LYS A 18 12.94 12.64 -2.11
C LYS A 18 12.58 11.16 -2.36
N LYS A 19 12.20 10.39 -1.32
CA LYS A 19 11.98 8.94 -1.38
C LYS A 19 11.14 8.51 -2.59
N ASN A 20 10.03 9.21 -2.85
CA ASN A 20 9.06 8.83 -3.88
C ASN A 20 9.59 8.95 -5.32
N ILE A 21 10.61 9.77 -5.55
CA ILE A 21 11.19 10.00 -6.87
C ILE A 21 12.65 9.54 -6.97
N ARG A 22 13.19 8.95 -5.90
CA ARG A 22 14.52 8.39 -5.89
C ARG A 22 14.60 7.19 -6.83
N ASP A 23 15.76 7.07 -7.53
CA ASP A 23 16.02 5.90 -8.39
C ASP A 23 16.01 4.60 -7.59
N PHE A 24 15.21 3.65 -8.08
CA PHE A 24 15.11 2.28 -7.58
C PHE A 24 15.25 1.33 -8.78
N CYS A 25 16.36 0.62 -8.86
CA CYS A 25 16.64 -0.31 -9.95
C CYS A 25 16.42 0.26 -11.36
N GLY A 26 16.84 1.53 -11.59
CA GLY A 26 16.88 2.16 -12.92
C GLY A 26 15.75 3.12 -13.27
N LYS A 27 14.77 3.35 -12.36
CA LYS A 27 13.73 4.37 -12.53
C LYS A 27 13.22 4.89 -11.18
N PRO A 28 12.53 6.06 -11.13
CA PRO A 28 11.92 6.55 -9.90
C PRO A 28 10.99 5.50 -9.28
N ILE A 29 11.08 5.29 -7.96
CA ILE A 29 10.29 4.23 -7.28
C ILE A 29 8.77 4.40 -7.50
N LEU A 30 8.28 5.63 -7.57
CA LEU A 30 6.89 5.97 -7.90
C LEU A 30 6.43 5.36 -9.24
N ALA A 31 7.34 5.26 -10.22
CA ALA A 31 7.02 4.76 -11.55
C ALA A 31 6.51 3.31 -11.53
N TYR A 32 6.98 2.49 -10.59
CA TYR A 32 6.53 1.10 -10.45
C TYR A 32 5.05 1.00 -10.15
N SER A 33 4.57 1.81 -9.20
CA SER A 33 3.15 1.87 -8.83
C SER A 33 2.28 2.40 -9.96
N ILE A 34 2.77 3.42 -10.70
CA ILE A 34 2.06 3.99 -11.85
C ILE A 34 1.94 2.95 -12.97
N GLU A 35 3.06 2.33 -13.35
CA GLU A 35 3.09 1.34 -14.43
C GLU A 35 2.24 0.10 -14.08
N ALA A 36 2.27 -0.38 -12.84
CA ALA A 36 1.43 -1.49 -12.41
C ALA A 36 -0.07 -1.14 -12.54
N ALA A 37 -0.48 0.06 -12.11
CA ALA A 37 -1.85 0.52 -12.24
C ALA A 37 -2.29 0.65 -13.71
N LEU A 38 -1.49 1.31 -14.56
CA LEU A 38 -1.79 1.50 -15.98
C LEU A 38 -1.81 0.18 -16.76
N SER A 39 -0.80 -0.66 -16.56
CA SER A 39 -0.69 -1.95 -17.27
C SER A 39 -1.75 -2.97 -16.84
N SER A 40 -2.40 -2.77 -15.69
CA SER A 40 -3.53 -3.59 -15.28
C SER A 40 -4.74 -3.42 -16.22
N GLY A 41 -4.91 -2.24 -16.81
CA GLY A 41 -6.07 -1.91 -17.64
C GLY A 41 -7.40 -1.88 -16.87
N LEU A 42 -7.35 -1.83 -15.53
CA LEU A 42 -8.54 -1.92 -14.67
C LEU A 42 -9.19 -0.57 -14.39
N PHE A 43 -8.39 0.49 -14.33
CA PHE A 43 -8.80 1.78 -13.79
C PHE A 43 -9.15 2.75 -14.90
N ASP A 44 -10.29 3.44 -14.76
CA ASP A 44 -10.70 4.52 -15.66
C ASP A 44 -9.77 5.73 -15.51
N HIS A 45 -9.27 5.96 -14.29
CA HIS A 45 -8.29 6.99 -13.97
C HIS A 45 -7.18 6.43 -13.07
N VAL A 46 -5.93 6.77 -13.38
CA VAL A 46 -4.74 6.51 -12.56
C VAL A 46 -4.14 7.85 -12.18
N MET A 47 -4.30 8.25 -10.92
CA MET A 47 -3.86 9.56 -10.45
C MET A 47 -2.81 9.48 -9.35
N VAL A 48 -1.95 10.49 -9.29
CA VAL A 48 -1.03 10.71 -8.18
C VAL A 48 -1.51 11.92 -7.37
N SER A 49 -1.78 11.69 -6.08
CA SER A 49 -2.08 12.74 -5.11
C SER A 49 -0.75 13.23 -4.51
N THR A 50 -0.39 14.49 -4.81
CA THR A 50 0.88 15.10 -4.36
C THR A 50 0.75 16.59 -4.14
N ASP A 51 1.62 17.13 -3.28
CA ASP A 51 1.85 18.55 -2.99
C ASP A 51 3.15 19.09 -3.63
N ASP A 52 3.89 18.25 -4.38
CA ASP A 52 5.22 18.52 -4.89
C ASP A 52 5.24 18.58 -6.43
N THR A 53 5.75 19.67 -7.00
CA THR A 53 5.80 19.89 -8.45
C THR A 53 6.73 18.93 -9.19
N GLU A 54 7.84 18.51 -8.57
CA GLU A 54 8.76 17.53 -9.17
C GLU A 54 8.10 16.14 -9.28
N ILE A 55 7.31 15.78 -8.26
CA ILE A 55 6.50 14.55 -8.30
C ILE A 55 5.42 14.64 -9.40
N VAL A 56 4.79 15.81 -9.59
CA VAL A 56 3.82 16.03 -10.68
C VAL A 56 4.44 15.77 -12.04
N GLU A 57 5.64 16.31 -12.29
CA GLU A 57 6.34 16.14 -13.57
C GLU A 57 6.66 14.64 -13.83
N ILE A 58 7.16 13.95 -12.83
CA ILE A 58 7.46 12.53 -12.92
C ILE A 58 6.18 11.71 -13.12
N ALA A 59 5.13 11.97 -12.36
CA ALA A 59 3.86 11.28 -12.49
C ALA A 59 3.31 11.38 -13.92
N LYS A 60 3.27 12.58 -14.50
CA LYS A 60 2.83 12.82 -15.87
C LYS A 60 3.74 12.16 -16.90
N LYS A 61 5.06 12.18 -16.69
CA LYS A 61 6.03 11.50 -17.57
C LYS A 61 5.76 10.00 -17.65
N TYR A 62 5.31 9.37 -16.56
CA TYR A 62 4.97 7.95 -16.53
C TYR A 62 3.50 7.65 -16.83
N GLY A 63 2.72 8.66 -17.23
CA GLY A 63 1.34 8.49 -17.75
C GLY A 63 0.24 8.61 -16.70
N ALA A 64 0.55 8.94 -15.44
CA ALA A 64 -0.46 9.19 -14.42
C ALA A 64 -1.01 10.62 -14.50
N GLU A 65 -2.25 10.78 -14.08
CA GLU A 65 -2.91 12.07 -13.96
C GLU A 65 -2.57 12.76 -12.63
N VAL A 66 -2.50 14.10 -12.65
CA VAL A 66 -2.48 14.94 -11.45
C VAL A 66 -3.49 16.06 -11.67
N PRO A 67 -4.79 15.80 -11.46
CA PRO A 67 -5.85 16.75 -11.80
C PRO A 67 -5.95 17.92 -10.82
N PHE A 68 -5.37 17.78 -9.64
CA PHE A 68 -5.30 18.80 -8.58
C PHE A 68 -4.13 18.52 -7.65
N PHE A 69 -3.62 19.56 -6.99
CA PHE A 69 -2.65 19.42 -5.92
C PHE A 69 -3.33 18.97 -4.63
N ARG A 70 -2.62 18.17 -3.86
CA ARG A 70 -3.00 17.83 -2.49
C ARG A 70 -2.99 19.09 -1.63
N SER A 71 -3.99 19.24 -0.77
CA SER A 71 -4.07 20.39 0.13
C SER A 71 -3.00 20.33 1.22
N GLU A 72 -2.73 21.49 1.83
CA GLU A 72 -1.82 21.59 2.98
C GLU A 72 -2.32 20.74 4.16
N ALA A 73 -3.63 20.62 4.35
CA ALA A 73 -4.26 19.85 5.42
C ALA A 73 -3.89 18.35 5.36
N THR A 74 -3.73 17.79 4.15
CA THR A 74 -3.42 16.36 3.94
C THR A 74 -1.97 16.10 3.54
N SER A 75 -1.14 17.15 3.46
CA SER A 75 0.30 17.04 3.13
C SER A 75 1.20 16.95 4.35
N GLY A 76 0.69 17.30 5.54
CA GLY A 76 1.44 17.31 6.80
C GLY A 76 1.79 15.90 7.32
N ASP A 77 2.66 15.86 8.35
CA ASP A 77 3.12 14.61 8.96
C ASP A 77 2.03 13.84 9.70
N PHE A 78 0.98 14.52 10.13
CA PHE A 78 -0.13 13.94 10.89
C PHE A 78 -1.29 13.48 10.00
N ALA A 79 -1.27 13.84 8.72
CA ALA A 79 -2.28 13.42 7.77
C ALA A 79 -2.18 11.91 7.53
N THR A 80 -3.29 11.21 7.72
CA THR A 80 -3.38 9.77 7.47
C THR A 80 -3.67 9.48 6.00
N THR A 81 -3.39 8.25 5.57
CA THR A 81 -3.81 7.78 4.24
C THR A 81 -5.32 7.97 4.04
N ASN A 82 -6.13 7.72 5.06
CA ASN A 82 -7.58 7.89 4.98
C ASN A 82 -7.99 9.34 4.70
N ASP A 83 -7.30 10.32 5.29
CA ASP A 83 -7.58 11.75 5.04
C ASP A 83 -7.28 12.11 3.58
N VAL A 84 -6.18 11.61 3.04
CA VAL A 84 -5.81 11.81 1.63
C VAL A 84 -6.84 11.20 0.69
N LEU A 85 -7.30 9.98 0.96
CA LEU A 85 -8.30 9.31 0.14
C LEU A 85 -9.65 10.04 0.18
N ALA A 86 -10.06 10.50 1.36
CA ALA A 86 -11.28 11.29 1.52
C ALA A 86 -11.21 12.60 0.72
N GLU A 87 -10.08 13.31 0.76
CA GLU A 87 -9.86 14.52 -0.04
C GLU A 87 -9.95 14.22 -1.54
N VAL A 88 -9.24 13.19 -2.00
CA VAL A 88 -9.21 12.83 -3.43
C VAL A 88 -10.62 12.50 -3.94
N LEU A 89 -11.36 11.67 -3.22
CA LEU A 89 -12.73 11.31 -3.62
C LEU A 89 -13.65 12.53 -3.63
N ALA A 90 -13.56 13.41 -2.62
CA ALA A 90 -14.34 14.65 -2.57
C ALA A 90 -13.99 15.61 -3.71
N GLU A 91 -12.71 15.71 -4.11
CA GLU A 91 -12.28 16.54 -5.23
C GLU A 91 -12.78 16.02 -6.59
N TYR A 92 -12.85 14.71 -6.77
CA TYR A 92 -13.48 14.13 -7.96
C TYR A 92 -15.00 14.32 -7.96
N GLU A 93 -15.67 14.17 -6.82
CA GLU A 93 -17.10 14.42 -6.68
C GLU A 93 -17.50 15.86 -7.05
N LYS A 94 -16.71 16.86 -6.60
CA LYS A 94 -16.88 18.27 -7.01
C LYS A 94 -16.78 18.48 -8.53
N ARG A 95 -16.10 17.58 -9.23
CA ARG A 95 -15.96 17.58 -10.70
C ARG A 95 -17.00 16.72 -11.41
N GLY A 96 -17.97 16.18 -10.66
CA GLY A 96 -19.05 15.35 -11.18
C GLY A 96 -18.62 13.92 -11.51
N MET A 97 -17.48 13.47 -10.98
CA MET A 97 -16.97 12.11 -11.19
C MET A 97 -17.12 11.27 -9.92
N HIS A 98 -17.71 10.09 -10.09
CA HIS A 98 -17.94 9.12 -9.01
C HIS A 98 -17.35 7.78 -9.41
N PHE A 99 -16.80 7.07 -8.45
CA PHE A 99 -16.21 5.75 -8.66
C PHE A 99 -16.84 4.73 -7.71
N ASP A 100 -17.06 3.52 -8.19
CA ASP A 100 -17.64 2.42 -7.39
C ASP A 100 -16.54 1.77 -6.51
N VAL A 101 -15.34 1.62 -7.09
CA VAL A 101 -14.18 1.00 -6.45
C VAL A 101 -12.97 1.93 -6.58
N ALA A 102 -12.19 2.05 -5.53
CA ALA A 102 -10.90 2.73 -5.59
C ALA A 102 -9.77 1.82 -5.07
N CYS A 103 -8.57 2.06 -5.58
CA CYS A 103 -7.35 1.41 -5.13
C CYS A 103 -6.35 2.47 -4.67
N CYS A 104 -6.05 2.49 -3.38
CA CYS A 104 -4.92 3.24 -2.85
C CYS A 104 -3.66 2.44 -3.11
N ILE A 105 -2.66 3.01 -3.77
CA ILE A 105 -1.35 2.38 -4.00
C ILE A 105 -0.29 3.26 -3.37
N TYR A 106 0.59 2.68 -2.56
CA TYR A 106 1.70 3.44 -2.00
C TYR A 106 2.77 3.71 -3.06
N PRO A 107 3.38 4.91 -3.07
CA PRO A 107 4.35 5.32 -4.08
C PRO A 107 5.67 4.55 -4.01
N THR A 108 5.92 3.89 -2.87
CA THR A 108 7.14 3.12 -2.58
C THR A 108 6.87 1.62 -2.53
N ALA A 109 5.98 1.13 -3.41
CA ALA A 109 5.55 -0.26 -3.48
C ALA A 109 6.00 -0.94 -4.80
N PRO A 110 7.31 -1.16 -5.01
CA PRO A 110 7.85 -1.66 -6.28
C PRO A 110 7.47 -3.12 -6.58
N PHE A 111 6.90 -3.83 -5.61
CA PHE A 111 6.44 -5.22 -5.75
C PHE A 111 4.97 -5.33 -6.17
N VAL A 112 4.26 -4.23 -6.30
CA VAL A 112 2.90 -4.22 -6.87
C VAL A 112 2.97 -4.53 -8.36
N THR A 113 2.13 -5.45 -8.82
CA THR A 113 2.04 -5.83 -10.24
C THR A 113 0.61 -5.72 -10.73
N ALA A 114 0.45 -5.66 -12.05
CA ALA A 114 -0.85 -5.63 -12.71
C ALA A 114 -1.71 -6.85 -12.33
N GLU A 115 -1.08 -8.04 -12.23
CA GLU A 115 -1.74 -9.29 -11.88
C GLU A 115 -2.29 -9.27 -10.45
N LYS A 116 -1.51 -8.74 -9.50
CA LYS A 116 -1.97 -8.59 -8.10
C LYS A 116 -3.14 -7.63 -7.99
N LEU A 117 -3.08 -6.51 -8.72
CA LEU A 117 -4.19 -5.55 -8.75
C LEU A 117 -5.45 -6.17 -9.35
N LYS A 118 -5.31 -6.95 -10.45
CA LYS A 118 -6.43 -7.69 -11.05
C LYS A 118 -7.04 -8.67 -10.06
N ALA A 119 -6.23 -9.53 -9.48
CA ALA A 119 -6.70 -10.52 -8.51
C ALA A 119 -7.43 -9.87 -7.32
N ALA A 120 -6.90 -8.73 -6.81
CA ALA A 120 -7.49 -8.02 -5.70
C ALA A 120 -8.84 -7.38 -6.05
N VAL A 121 -8.94 -6.73 -7.21
CA VAL A 121 -10.20 -6.11 -7.66
C VAL A 121 -11.26 -7.19 -7.93
N GLU A 122 -10.90 -8.25 -8.62
CA GLU A 122 -11.82 -9.37 -8.92
C GLU A 122 -12.34 -10.03 -7.63
N GLN A 123 -11.47 -10.26 -6.63
CA GLN A 123 -11.89 -10.84 -5.36
C GLN A 123 -12.81 -9.90 -4.57
N LEU A 124 -12.52 -8.60 -4.53
CA LEU A 124 -13.38 -7.63 -3.87
C LEU A 124 -14.75 -7.58 -4.54
N GLU A 125 -14.80 -7.48 -5.87
CA GLU A 125 -16.05 -7.38 -6.63
C GLU A 125 -16.91 -8.65 -6.55
N ALA A 126 -16.28 -9.81 -6.43
CA ALA A 126 -16.96 -11.10 -6.25
C ALA A 126 -17.50 -11.33 -4.83
N SER A 127 -17.26 -10.42 -3.90
CA SER A 127 -17.64 -10.54 -2.48
C SER A 127 -18.52 -9.38 -2.02
N ASP A 128 -18.99 -9.45 -0.76
CA ASP A 128 -19.64 -8.36 -0.05
C ASP A 128 -18.67 -7.53 0.82
N ALA A 129 -17.36 -7.77 0.71
CA ALA A 129 -16.35 -7.09 1.49
C ALA A 129 -16.28 -5.59 1.18
N ASP A 130 -15.93 -4.82 2.20
CA ASP A 130 -15.74 -3.37 2.10
C ASP A 130 -14.37 -3.02 1.53
N THR A 131 -13.34 -3.80 1.93
CA THR A 131 -11.93 -3.57 1.58
C THR A 131 -11.22 -4.90 1.38
N LEU A 132 -10.22 -4.92 0.49
CA LEU A 132 -9.25 -6.00 0.36
C LEU A 132 -7.85 -5.46 0.63
N ILE A 133 -7.06 -6.16 1.46
CA ILE A 133 -5.71 -5.78 1.88
C ILE A 133 -4.73 -6.89 1.56
N PRO A 134 -3.57 -6.60 0.93
CA PRO A 134 -2.49 -7.56 0.85
C PRO A 134 -1.85 -7.73 2.23
N VAL A 135 -1.67 -8.99 2.60
CA VAL A 135 -1.10 -9.40 3.89
C VAL A 135 -0.04 -10.46 3.70
N VAL A 136 0.92 -10.53 4.62
CA VAL A 136 1.94 -11.58 4.67
C VAL A 136 1.91 -12.25 6.05
N SER A 137 2.22 -13.54 6.10
CA SER A 137 2.33 -14.24 7.37
C SER A 137 3.54 -13.76 8.17
N PHE A 138 3.42 -13.72 9.49
CA PHE A 138 4.60 -13.56 10.34
C PHE A 138 5.51 -14.77 10.19
N SER A 139 6.79 -14.57 9.86
CA SER A 139 7.81 -15.63 9.82
C SER A 139 8.05 -16.24 11.18
N TYR A 140 7.91 -15.45 12.25
CA TYR A 140 7.92 -15.92 13.64
C TYR A 140 6.53 -15.72 14.25
N PRO A 141 5.85 -16.79 14.71
CA PRO A 141 4.53 -16.69 15.28
C PRO A 141 4.48 -15.67 16.44
N PRO A 142 3.62 -14.64 16.39
CA PRO A 142 3.50 -13.67 17.48
C PRO A 142 3.11 -14.29 18.83
N GLN A 143 2.48 -15.46 18.81
CA GLN A 143 2.17 -16.24 20.01
C GLN A 143 3.43 -16.62 20.81
N ARG A 144 4.59 -16.66 20.17
CA ARG A 144 5.89 -16.93 20.82
C ARG A 144 6.70 -15.66 21.10
N ALA A 145 6.06 -14.51 21.11
CA ALA A 145 6.72 -13.25 21.41
C ALA A 145 7.24 -13.22 22.85
N MET A 146 8.39 -12.59 23.04
CA MET A 146 9.00 -12.33 24.33
C MET A 146 9.07 -10.82 24.56
N VAL A 147 9.00 -10.43 25.83
CA VAL A 147 9.16 -9.04 26.28
C VAL A 147 10.30 -8.97 27.29
N VAL A 148 10.94 -7.80 27.41
CA VAL A 148 11.96 -7.55 28.44
C VAL A 148 11.27 -6.87 29.63
N GLU A 149 11.23 -7.56 30.76
CA GLU A 149 10.73 -7.04 32.03
C GLU A 149 11.82 -7.16 33.09
N GLN A 150 12.16 -6.05 33.73
CA GLN A 150 13.21 -5.99 34.77
C GLN A 150 14.53 -6.68 34.31
N GLU A 151 14.97 -6.33 33.10
CA GLU A 151 16.20 -6.87 32.46
C GLU A 151 16.17 -8.38 32.19
N ARG A 152 15.01 -9.02 32.22
CA ARG A 152 14.83 -10.45 31.95
C ARG A 152 13.89 -10.65 30.77
N LEU A 153 14.12 -11.71 29.98
CA LEU A 153 13.20 -12.15 28.92
C LEU A 153 12.07 -12.97 29.54
N VAL A 154 10.83 -12.56 29.24
CA VAL A 154 9.62 -13.23 29.68
C VAL A 154 8.76 -13.52 28.45
N PHE A 155 8.17 -14.71 28.35
CA PHE A 155 7.20 -15.02 27.31
C PHE A 155 5.94 -14.18 27.54
N LYS A 156 5.50 -13.47 26.46
CA LYS A 156 4.26 -12.68 26.51
C LYS A 156 3.03 -13.57 26.62
N TYR A 157 3.11 -14.76 26.02
CA TYR A 157 2.04 -15.76 25.96
C TYR A 157 2.57 -17.12 26.44
N PRO A 158 2.69 -17.32 27.76
CA PRO A 158 3.30 -18.54 28.32
C PRO A 158 2.55 -19.82 27.98
N GLU A 159 1.25 -19.74 27.63
CA GLU A 159 0.41 -20.87 27.20
C GLU A 159 0.92 -21.54 25.92
N TYR A 160 1.74 -20.84 25.11
CA TYR A 160 2.31 -21.39 23.86
C TYR A 160 3.76 -21.84 23.99
N LEU A 161 4.33 -21.88 25.21
CA LEU A 161 5.74 -22.19 25.45
C LEU A 161 6.16 -23.52 24.82
N ASP A 162 5.33 -24.56 24.99
CA ASP A 162 5.61 -25.92 24.53
C ASP A 162 4.99 -26.22 23.15
N SER A 163 4.33 -25.23 22.52
CA SER A 163 3.72 -25.40 21.20
C SER A 163 4.79 -25.37 20.10
N ARG A 164 4.69 -26.27 19.13
CA ARG A 164 5.51 -26.21 17.92
C ARG A 164 5.02 -25.09 17.02
N SER A 165 5.91 -24.35 16.38
CA SER A 165 5.54 -23.20 15.52
C SER A 165 4.58 -23.59 14.40
N GLN A 166 4.71 -24.78 13.84
CA GLN A 166 3.87 -25.30 12.76
C GLN A 166 2.44 -25.66 13.18
N ASP A 167 2.20 -25.81 14.47
CA ASP A 167 0.88 -26.17 15.00
C ASP A 167 0.12 -24.93 15.47
N LEU A 168 0.75 -23.76 15.44
CA LEU A 168 0.13 -22.50 15.80
C LEU A 168 -0.67 -21.94 14.64
N GLN A 169 -1.80 -21.27 14.97
CA GLN A 169 -2.59 -20.56 13.96
C GLN A 169 -1.74 -19.49 13.30
N PRO A 170 -1.65 -19.44 11.96
CA PRO A 170 -0.94 -18.40 11.25
C PRO A 170 -1.53 -17.02 11.56
N HIS A 171 -0.65 -16.05 11.85
CA HIS A 171 -0.99 -14.65 11.95
C HIS A 171 -0.41 -13.88 10.78
N TYR A 172 -1.09 -12.81 10.39
CA TYR A 172 -0.72 -12.00 9.24
C TYR A 172 -0.57 -10.55 9.66
N HIS A 173 0.21 -9.79 8.89
CA HIS A 173 0.28 -8.34 9.00
C HIS A 173 0.11 -7.68 7.62
N ASP A 174 -0.32 -6.44 7.63
CA ASP A 174 -0.39 -5.59 6.45
C ASP A 174 0.99 -5.41 5.82
N VAL A 175 1.04 -5.43 4.50
CA VAL A 175 2.30 -5.25 3.75
C VAL A 175 2.56 -3.81 3.33
N GLY A 176 1.61 -2.89 3.53
CA GLY A 176 1.78 -1.48 3.23
C GLY A 176 2.04 -1.19 1.75
N GLN A 177 1.35 -1.87 0.84
CA GLN A 177 1.57 -1.70 -0.60
C GLN A 177 0.38 -1.09 -1.32
N PHE A 178 -0.80 -1.70 -1.20
CA PHE A 178 -2.03 -1.18 -1.79
C PHE A 178 -3.27 -1.68 -1.04
N TYR A 179 -4.40 -1.00 -1.26
CA TYR A 179 -5.69 -1.33 -0.66
C TYR A 179 -6.79 -1.09 -1.68
N VAL A 180 -7.59 -2.11 -1.98
CA VAL A 180 -8.76 -1.98 -2.87
C VAL A 180 -10.00 -1.87 -2.02
N PHE A 181 -10.87 -0.90 -2.28
CA PHE A 181 -12.02 -0.63 -1.42
C PHE A 181 -13.22 -0.11 -2.19
N ARG A 182 -14.42 -0.35 -1.65
CA ARG A 182 -15.67 0.23 -2.13
C ARG A 182 -15.81 1.65 -1.62
N THR A 183 -16.04 2.60 -2.51
CA THR A 183 -16.03 4.02 -2.16
C THR A 183 -17.23 4.42 -1.30
N ASP A 184 -18.39 3.81 -1.51
CA ASP A 184 -19.59 4.01 -0.70
C ASP A 184 -19.37 3.54 0.76
N ARG A 185 -18.72 2.41 0.95
CA ARG A 185 -18.36 1.90 2.28
C ARG A 185 -17.31 2.77 2.97
N PHE A 186 -16.30 3.19 2.21
CA PHE A 186 -15.30 4.14 2.71
C PHE A 186 -15.92 5.48 3.09
N ALA A 187 -16.90 5.98 2.32
CA ALA A 187 -17.60 7.23 2.64
C ALA A 187 -18.30 7.19 4.01
N VAL A 188 -18.79 6.02 4.43
CA VAL A 188 -19.41 5.79 5.75
C VAL A 188 -18.35 5.58 6.82
N ASN A 189 -17.43 4.64 6.60
CA ASN A 189 -16.47 4.19 7.61
C ASN A 189 -15.33 5.18 7.85
N LYS A 190 -14.98 6.00 6.85
CA LYS A 190 -13.81 6.92 6.82
C LYS A 190 -12.47 6.24 7.10
N LYS A 191 -12.41 4.92 7.03
CA LYS A 191 -11.22 4.10 7.31
C LYS A 191 -11.19 2.86 6.43
N LEU A 192 -10.02 2.52 5.92
CA LEU A 192 -9.79 1.32 5.10
C LEU A 192 -9.86 0.01 5.90
N MET A 193 -9.37 0.05 7.14
CA MET A 193 -9.23 -1.16 7.98
C MET A 193 -10.39 -1.28 8.98
N VAL A 194 -11.62 -1.10 8.49
CA VAL A 194 -12.85 -1.24 9.29
C VAL A 194 -13.91 -1.90 8.41
N GLY A 195 -14.78 -2.71 9.02
CA GLY A 195 -15.84 -3.44 8.34
C GLY A 195 -15.42 -4.85 7.90
N ASN A 196 -15.98 -5.32 6.79
CA ASN A 196 -15.65 -6.64 6.23
C ASN A 196 -14.40 -6.53 5.34
N ILE A 197 -13.30 -7.17 5.77
CA ILE A 197 -11.99 -7.06 5.12
C ILE A 197 -11.54 -8.41 4.58
N LEU A 198 -11.19 -8.46 3.29
CA LEU A 198 -10.59 -9.63 2.66
C LEU A 198 -9.05 -9.53 2.66
N PRO A 199 -8.34 -10.63 2.94
CA PRO A 199 -6.90 -10.69 2.78
C PRO A 199 -6.53 -11.14 1.36
N LEU A 200 -5.50 -10.52 0.77
CA LEU A 200 -4.72 -11.09 -0.33
C LEU A 200 -3.37 -11.54 0.24
N ILE A 201 -3.18 -12.85 0.40
CA ILE A 201 -1.93 -13.38 0.97
C ILE A 201 -0.84 -13.31 -0.10
N VAL A 202 0.29 -12.66 0.23
CA VAL A 202 1.46 -12.51 -0.65
C VAL A 202 2.70 -13.18 -0.05
N SER A 203 3.72 -13.41 -0.89
CA SER A 203 5.00 -14.02 -0.48
C SER A 203 5.88 -13.02 0.30
N GLU A 204 6.69 -13.49 1.23
CA GLU A 204 7.69 -12.69 1.96
C GLU A 204 8.71 -12.00 1.04
N LEU A 205 9.04 -12.60 -0.10
CA LEU A 205 9.92 -11.99 -1.09
C LEU A 205 9.33 -10.72 -1.71
N GLU A 206 8.02 -10.65 -1.77
CA GLU A 206 7.28 -9.53 -2.37
C GLU A 206 6.93 -8.41 -1.36
N VAL A 207 7.51 -8.46 -0.16
CA VAL A 207 7.21 -7.53 0.92
C VAL A 207 8.46 -6.88 1.47
N GLN A 208 8.51 -5.54 1.43
CA GLN A 208 9.50 -4.74 2.12
C GLN A 208 8.94 -3.35 2.39
N ASP A 209 8.74 -3.04 3.65
CA ASP A 209 8.51 -1.66 4.05
C ASP A 209 9.84 -0.88 3.96
N ILE A 210 9.79 0.29 3.31
CA ILE A 210 11.00 1.08 3.00
C ILE A 210 10.99 2.35 3.85
N ASP A 211 11.59 2.27 5.01
CA ASP A 211 11.65 3.36 5.97
C ASP A 211 13.01 4.04 6.09
N ASN A 212 14.06 3.32 5.76
CA ASN A 212 15.45 3.79 5.81
C ASN A 212 16.27 3.22 4.64
N LEU A 213 17.56 3.61 4.55
CA LEU A 213 18.43 3.17 3.45
C LEU A 213 18.80 1.68 3.49
N THR A 214 18.72 1.03 4.66
CA THR A 214 18.92 -0.42 4.76
C THR A 214 17.73 -1.14 4.14
N ASP A 215 16.51 -0.71 4.45
CA ASP A 215 15.30 -1.26 3.85
C ASP A 215 15.29 -1.07 2.34
N TRP A 216 15.78 0.10 1.88
CA TRP A 216 15.92 0.38 0.45
C TRP A 216 16.78 -0.64 -0.26
N LYS A 217 17.97 -0.92 0.29
CA LYS A 217 18.89 -1.92 -0.27
C LYS A 217 18.29 -3.33 -0.25
N ILE A 218 17.61 -3.70 0.83
CA ILE A 218 16.93 -5.00 0.92
C ILE A 218 15.83 -5.10 -0.14
N ALA A 219 15.04 -4.04 -0.32
CA ALA A 219 14.01 -4.00 -1.37
C ALA A 219 14.63 -4.16 -2.77
N GLU A 220 15.73 -3.46 -3.09
CA GLU A 220 16.43 -3.63 -4.37
C GLU A 220 16.94 -5.05 -4.58
N MET A 221 17.49 -5.69 -3.54
CA MET A 221 17.95 -7.09 -3.62
C MET A 221 16.78 -8.03 -3.90
N LYS A 222 15.69 -7.92 -3.17
CA LYS A 222 14.46 -8.72 -3.39
C LYS A 222 13.91 -8.50 -4.81
N TYR A 223 13.86 -7.24 -5.27
CA TYR A 223 13.35 -6.92 -6.60
C TYR A 223 14.18 -7.55 -7.72
N ARG A 224 15.52 -7.51 -7.61
CA ARG A 224 16.42 -8.17 -8.59
C ARG A 224 16.27 -9.68 -8.57
N LEU A 225 16.20 -10.29 -7.39
CA LEU A 225 15.98 -11.73 -7.25
C LEU A 225 14.70 -12.19 -7.95
N MET A 226 13.60 -11.46 -7.75
CA MET A 226 12.33 -11.76 -8.44
C MET A 226 12.39 -11.54 -9.96
N ALA A 227 13.26 -10.65 -10.44
CA ALA A 227 13.44 -10.42 -11.88
C ALA A 227 14.26 -11.55 -12.57
N GLU A 228 15.14 -12.22 -11.82
CA GLU A 228 15.94 -13.36 -12.31
C GLU A 228 15.12 -14.66 -12.40
N GLU A 229 14.00 -14.75 -11.68
CA GLU A 229 13.10 -15.92 -11.68
C GLU A 229 12.05 -15.89 -12.80
N LYS A 230 11.95 -14.79 -13.55
CA LYS A 230 11.03 -14.60 -14.69
C LYS A 230 11.71 -14.82 -16.03
#